data_0dc6c380b324bc189a433a7c57691c2b
#
_entry.id   0dc6c380b324bc189a433a7c57691c2b
#
_cell.length_a   1.000
_cell.length_b   1.000
_cell.length_c   1.000
_cell.angle_alpha   90.00
_cell.angle_beta   90.00
_cell.angle_gamma   90.00
#
_symmetry.space_group_name_H-M   'P 1'
#
loop_
_entity.id
_entity.type
_entity.pdbx_description
1 polymer ?
#
loop_
_entity_poly.entity_id
_entity_poly.type
_entity_poly.pdbx_seq_one_letter_code
_entity_poly.pdbx_strand_id
1 'polypeptide(L)'
;MTEEQRRDRMLGRCILIGFFWLGLHLYVAYRNFRDSLYVTFNGWTFIWIAVYTFTLLALDVQLYFLNSPNAAKNWVRYWIFCTVVCLLTLLCSYFKVQIGLWAVFPMVATPLVHWIPLWAAIFSRNSILGNGCTLLLCAAHLIYFLWLMHRRNKEEIHGSVDL
;
A
#
# COMPACT_ATOMS: atom_id res chain seq x y z
N MET A 1 16.70 -26.60 -12.53
CA MET A 1 15.58 -26.11 -11.70
C MET A 1 14.37 -26.03 -12.60
N THR A 2 13.31 -26.77 -12.30
CA THR A 2 12.07 -26.76 -13.06
C THR A 2 11.32 -25.44 -12.87
N GLU A 3 10.43 -25.09 -13.80
CA GLU A 3 9.60 -23.89 -13.68
C GLU A 3 8.71 -23.91 -12.43
N GLU A 4 8.21 -25.08 -12.06
CA GLU A 4 7.44 -25.28 -10.83
C GLU A 4 8.26 -24.96 -9.56
N GLN A 5 9.49 -25.47 -9.47
CA GLN A 5 10.38 -25.16 -8.35
C GLN A 5 10.73 -23.66 -8.28
N ARG A 6 10.82 -22.98 -9.43
CA ARG A 6 11.05 -21.54 -9.48
C ARG A 6 9.83 -20.77 -8.97
N ARG A 7 8.64 -21.18 -9.39
CA ARG A 7 7.36 -20.58 -8.94
C ARG A 7 7.16 -20.73 -7.44
N ASP A 8 7.42 -21.93 -6.90
CA ASP A 8 7.26 -22.20 -5.46
C ASP A 8 8.24 -21.38 -4.61
N ARG A 9 9.48 -21.21 -5.06
CA ARG A 9 10.44 -20.32 -4.39
C ARG A 9 9.99 -18.86 -4.41
N MET A 10 9.45 -18.39 -5.53
CA MET A 10 8.93 -17.02 -5.61
C MET A 10 7.71 -16.83 -4.72
N LEU A 11 6.80 -17.80 -4.67
CA LEU A 11 5.66 -17.79 -3.77
C LEU A 11 6.11 -17.73 -2.31
N GLY A 12 7.05 -18.58 -1.91
CA GLY A 12 7.62 -18.57 -0.57
C GLY A 12 8.25 -17.21 -0.19
N ARG A 13 8.96 -16.57 -1.12
CA ARG A 13 9.51 -15.22 -0.92
C ARG A 13 8.40 -14.16 -0.77
N CYS A 14 7.37 -14.21 -1.61
CA CYS A 14 6.22 -13.30 -1.50
C CYS A 14 5.52 -13.43 -0.15
N ILE A 15 5.32 -14.66 0.32
CA ILE A 15 4.71 -14.94 1.62
C ILE A 15 5.57 -14.36 2.75
N LEU A 16 6.88 -14.62 2.73
CA LEU A 16 7.81 -14.12 3.75
C LEU A 16 7.85 -12.60 3.80
N ILE A 17 8.01 -11.94 2.64
CA ILE A 17 8.02 -10.48 2.53
C ILE A 17 6.66 -9.91 2.95
N GLY A 18 5.56 -10.58 2.58
CA GLY A 18 4.21 -10.17 2.96
C GLY A 18 3.98 -10.20 4.47
N PHE A 19 4.43 -11.26 5.16
CA PHE A 19 4.37 -11.32 6.63
C PHE A 19 5.25 -10.27 7.29
N PHE A 20 6.46 -10.06 6.79
CA PHE A 20 7.35 -9.00 7.28
C PHE A 20 6.71 -7.62 7.08
N TRP A 21 6.16 -7.35 5.90
CA TRP A 21 5.46 -6.10 5.59
C TRP A 21 4.25 -5.89 6.52
N LEU A 22 3.45 -6.93 6.77
CA LEU A 22 2.30 -6.83 7.67
C LEU A 22 2.74 -6.51 9.11
N GLY A 23 3.76 -7.18 9.63
CA GLY A 23 4.31 -6.88 10.96
C GLY A 23 4.86 -5.46 11.04
N LEU A 24 5.58 -5.02 10.01
CA LEU A 24 6.10 -3.67 9.90
C LEU A 24 4.96 -2.65 9.77
N HIS A 25 3.90 -2.97 9.02
CA HIS A 25 2.70 -2.15 8.89
C HIS A 25 2.07 -1.88 10.25
N LEU A 26 1.81 -2.92 11.04
CA LEU A 26 1.22 -2.78 12.37
C LEU A 26 2.13 -1.99 13.32
N TYR A 27 3.43 -2.25 13.30
CA TYR A 27 4.40 -1.55 14.14
C TYR A 27 4.49 -0.06 13.81
N VAL A 28 4.62 0.30 12.52
CA VAL A 28 4.72 1.69 12.07
C VAL A 28 3.39 2.41 12.28
N ALA A 29 2.25 1.75 12.05
CA ALA A 29 0.93 2.30 12.34
C ALA A 29 0.78 2.66 13.82
N TYR A 30 1.16 1.74 14.71
CA TYR A 30 1.14 1.98 16.17
C TYR A 30 2.03 3.16 16.56
N ARG A 31 3.26 3.20 16.05
CA ARG A 31 4.20 4.29 16.34
C ARG A 31 3.68 5.63 15.84
N ASN A 32 3.26 5.70 14.59
CA ASN A 32 2.78 6.95 13.99
C ASN A 32 1.51 7.44 14.68
N PHE A 33 0.61 6.54 15.09
CA PHE A 33 -0.56 6.90 15.86
C PHE A 33 -0.16 7.51 17.21
N ARG A 34 0.74 6.85 17.95
CA ARG A 34 1.26 7.34 19.22
C ARG A 34 1.98 8.70 19.06
N ASP A 35 2.88 8.80 18.09
CA ASP A 35 3.68 9.99 17.85
C ASP A 35 2.80 11.17 17.37
N SER A 36 1.70 10.89 16.66
CA SER A 36 0.68 11.88 16.28
C SER A 36 -0.07 12.44 17.48
N LEU A 37 -0.41 11.60 18.46
CA LEU A 37 -1.08 12.02 19.69
C LEU A 37 -0.20 12.99 20.51
N TYR A 38 1.11 12.77 20.51
CA TYR A 38 2.07 13.58 21.28
C TYR A 38 2.79 14.65 20.43
N VAL A 39 2.49 14.71 19.13
CA VAL A 39 3.13 15.66 18.18
C VAL A 39 4.66 15.54 18.17
N THR A 40 5.20 14.33 18.33
CA THR A 40 6.64 14.05 18.51
C THR A 40 7.23 13.29 17.33
N PHE A 41 7.16 13.83 16.11
CA PHE A 41 7.87 13.24 14.98
C PHE A 41 9.37 13.49 15.07
N ASN A 42 10.17 12.44 14.96
CA ASN A 42 11.63 12.50 15.02
C ASN A 42 12.27 11.74 13.84
N GLY A 43 13.60 11.79 13.72
CA GLY A 43 14.33 11.13 12.64
C GLY A 43 14.04 9.63 12.53
N TRP A 44 13.80 8.93 13.63
CA TRP A 44 13.44 7.51 13.62
C TRP A 44 12.08 7.25 12.97
N THR A 45 11.12 8.17 13.08
CA THR A 45 9.82 8.07 12.41
C THR A 45 10.02 7.99 10.89
N PHE A 46 10.88 8.86 10.33
CA PHE A 46 11.17 8.86 8.89
C PHE A 46 11.93 7.62 8.41
N ILE A 47 12.85 7.11 9.22
CA ILE A 47 13.55 5.85 8.92
C ILE A 47 12.54 4.70 8.80
N TRP A 48 11.62 4.56 9.73
CA TRP A 48 10.61 3.52 9.69
C TRP A 48 9.63 3.67 8.50
N ILE A 49 9.27 4.90 8.14
CA ILE A 49 8.47 5.16 6.94
C ILE A 49 9.23 4.72 5.69
N ALA A 50 10.52 5.03 5.60
CA ALA A 50 11.36 4.60 4.48
C ALA A 50 11.44 3.07 4.40
N VAL A 51 11.75 2.38 5.50
CA VAL A 51 11.81 0.91 5.57
C VAL A 51 10.47 0.29 5.15
N TYR A 52 9.35 0.83 5.62
CA TYR A 52 8.01 0.39 5.23
C TYR A 52 7.78 0.55 3.72
N THR A 53 8.09 1.72 3.17
CA THR A 53 7.90 2.02 1.75
C THR A 53 8.76 1.14 0.86
N PHE A 54 10.05 0.93 1.22
CA PHE A 54 10.93 0.01 0.48
C PHE A 54 10.44 -1.44 0.55
N THR A 55 9.92 -1.88 1.68
CA THR A 55 9.36 -3.25 1.82
C THR A 55 8.12 -3.42 0.95
N LEU A 56 7.24 -2.40 0.90
CA LEU A 56 6.08 -2.39 0.02
C LEU A 56 6.49 -2.49 -1.46
N LEU A 57 7.44 -1.67 -1.89
CA LEU A 57 7.98 -1.72 -3.26
C LEU A 57 8.63 -3.07 -3.59
N ALA A 58 9.37 -3.65 -2.64
CA ALA A 58 9.94 -4.99 -2.81
C ALA A 58 8.86 -6.06 -3.00
N LEU A 59 7.75 -5.95 -2.27
CA LEU A 59 6.60 -6.83 -2.43
C LEU A 59 5.93 -6.67 -3.80
N ASP A 60 5.76 -5.43 -4.27
CA ASP A 60 5.20 -5.13 -5.59
C ASP A 60 6.06 -5.74 -6.72
N VAL A 61 7.39 -5.62 -6.60
CA VAL A 61 8.34 -6.23 -7.54
C VAL A 61 8.26 -7.76 -7.51
N GLN A 62 8.18 -8.37 -6.33
CA GLN A 62 8.03 -9.83 -6.22
C GLN A 62 6.70 -10.31 -6.82
N LEU A 63 5.62 -9.58 -6.62
CA LEU A 63 4.32 -9.89 -7.20
C LEU A 63 4.31 -9.76 -8.73
N TYR A 64 5.11 -8.83 -9.27
CA TYR A 64 5.33 -8.75 -10.72
C TYR A 64 5.95 -10.04 -11.26
N PHE A 65 6.97 -10.59 -10.59
CA PHE A 65 7.65 -11.81 -11.03
C PHE A 65 6.88 -13.10 -10.70
N LEU A 66 6.00 -13.10 -9.71
CA LEU A 66 5.24 -14.28 -9.31
C LEU A 66 4.30 -14.78 -10.42
N ASN A 67 3.89 -13.90 -11.33
CA ASN A 67 2.98 -14.19 -12.44
C ASN A 67 1.70 -14.95 -12.02
N SER A 68 1.07 -14.51 -10.92
CA SER A 68 -0.19 -15.09 -10.42
C SER A 68 -1.35 -14.11 -10.65
N PRO A 69 -2.33 -14.46 -11.51
CA PRO A 69 -3.50 -13.60 -11.75
C PRO A 69 -4.35 -13.40 -10.49
N ASN A 70 -4.48 -14.42 -9.65
CA ASN A 70 -5.22 -14.33 -8.39
C ASN A 70 -4.55 -13.37 -7.39
N ALA A 71 -3.21 -13.39 -7.30
CA ALA A 71 -2.47 -12.44 -6.46
C ALA A 71 -2.70 -11.00 -6.95
N ALA A 72 -2.55 -10.74 -8.25
CA ALA A 72 -2.80 -9.42 -8.83
C ALA A 72 -4.23 -8.94 -8.56
N LYS A 73 -5.24 -9.80 -8.73
CA LYS A 73 -6.66 -9.49 -8.47
C LYS A 73 -6.91 -9.10 -7.01
N ASN A 74 -6.29 -9.81 -6.06
CA ASN A 74 -6.43 -9.47 -4.63
C ASN A 74 -5.76 -8.14 -4.29
N TRP A 75 -4.61 -7.83 -4.88
CA TRP A 75 -3.95 -6.54 -4.71
C TRP A 75 -4.73 -5.39 -5.36
N VAL A 76 -5.36 -5.60 -6.51
CA VAL A 76 -6.30 -4.62 -7.09
C VAL A 76 -7.42 -4.31 -6.10
N ARG A 77 -8.05 -5.32 -5.49
CA ARG A 77 -9.10 -5.12 -4.48
C ARG A 77 -8.60 -4.32 -3.28
N TYR A 78 -7.41 -4.65 -2.77
CA TYR A 78 -6.79 -3.90 -1.68
C TYR A 78 -6.55 -2.44 -2.05
N TRP A 79 -5.99 -2.16 -3.22
CA TRP A 79 -5.72 -0.78 -3.64
C TRP A 79 -6.99 0.02 -3.99
N ILE A 80 -8.06 -0.64 -4.46
CA ILE A 80 -9.39 -0.01 -4.56
C ILE A 80 -9.85 0.44 -3.17
N PHE A 81 -9.78 -0.43 -2.18
CA PHE A 81 -10.14 -0.10 -0.80
C PHE A 81 -9.30 1.07 -0.28
N CYS A 82 -7.97 1.03 -0.43
CA CYS A 82 -7.08 2.12 -0.02
C CYS A 82 -7.44 3.45 -0.70
N THR A 83 -7.70 3.43 -2.01
CA THR A 83 -8.04 4.63 -2.79
C THR A 83 -9.37 5.23 -2.30
N VAL A 84 -10.38 4.41 -2.04
CA VAL A 84 -11.68 4.86 -1.50
C VAL A 84 -11.51 5.48 -0.11
N VAL A 85 -10.77 4.84 0.79
CA VAL A 85 -10.51 5.38 2.14
C VAL A 85 -9.75 6.70 2.06
N CYS A 86 -8.72 6.80 1.20
CA CYS A 86 -7.98 8.05 1.02
C CYS A 86 -8.86 9.18 0.45
N LEU A 87 -9.75 8.86 -0.50
CA LEU A 87 -10.68 9.82 -1.07
C LEU A 87 -11.66 10.33 0.00
N LEU A 88 -12.25 9.44 0.79
CA LEU A 88 -13.13 9.82 1.88
C LEU A 88 -12.41 10.69 2.92
N THR A 89 -11.17 10.34 3.28
CA THR A 89 -10.35 11.12 4.21
C THR A 89 -10.05 12.51 3.66
N LEU A 90 -9.76 12.62 2.36
CA LEU A 90 -9.56 13.91 1.68
C LEU A 90 -10.82 14.76 1.71
N LEU A 91 -11.98 14.20 1.39
CA LEU A 91 -13.27 14.88 1.43
C LEU A 91 -13.62 15.35 2.86
N CYS A 92 -13.42 14.50 3.87
CA CYS A 92 -13.61 14.89 5.26
C CYS A 92 -12.68 16.05 5.67
N SER A 93 -11.43 16.03 5.22
CA SER A 93 -10.49 17.13 5.47
C SER A 93 -10.91 18.42 4.77
N TYR A 94 -11.42 18.34 3.55
CA TYR A 94 -11.89 19.48 2.77
C TYR A 94 -13.13 20.11 3.41
N PHE A 95 -14.13 19.30 3.77
CA PHE A 95 -15.37 19.78 4.41
C PHE A 95 -15.23 20.03 5.91
N LYS A 96 -14.04 19.85 6.49
CA LYS A 96 -13.74 19.99 7.93
C LYS A 96 -14.67 19.12 8.82
N VAL A 97 -15.08 17.95 8.30
CA VAL A 97 -15.87 16.99 9.06
C VAL A 97 -14.97 16.33 10.09
N GLN A 98 -15.38 16.35 11.37
CA GLN A 98 -14.67 15.64 12.42
C GLN A 98 -14.88 14.13 12.23
N ILE A 99 -13.78 13.42 11.95
CA ILE A 99 -13.78 11.97 11.79
C ILE A 99 -13.74 11.37 13.19
N GLY A 100 -14.81 10.69 13.60
CA GLY A 100 -14.86 9.96 14.87
C GLY A 100 -13.93 8.75 14.90
N LEU A 101 -13.81 8.10 16.06
CA LEU A 101 -12.96 6.91 16.27
C LEU A 101 -13.18 5.78 15.25
N TRP A 102 -14.37 5.68 14.67
CA TRP A 102 -14.69 4.67 13.63
C TRP A 102 -13.86 4.79 12.35
N ALA A 103 -13.33 5.97 12.06
CA ALA A 103 -12.44 6.18 10.90
C ALA A 103 -11.00 5.75 11.16
N VAL A 104 -10.61 5.53 12.40
CA VAL A 104 -9.26 5.11 12.76
C VAL A 104 -8.96 3.73 12.17
N PHE A 105 -9.90 2.80 12.20
CA PHE A 105 -9.70 1.45 11.68
C PHE A 105 -9.41 1.43 10.17
N PRO A 106 -10.22 2.04 9.29
CA PRO A 106 -9.89 2.14 7.86
C PRO A 106 -8.55 2.85 7.61
N MET A 107 -8.23 3.90 8.37
CA MET A 107 -6.96 4.60 8.22
C MET A 107 -5.76 3.73 8.59
N VAL A 108 -5.87 2.94 9.67
CA VAL A 108 -4.82 1.99 10.07
C VAL A 108 -4.69 0.85 9.08
N ALA A 109 -5.78 0.41 8.45
CA ALA A 109 -5.75 -0.66 7.46
C ALA A 109 -5.14 -0.23 6.10
N THR A 110 -4.82 1.05 5.92
CA THR A 110 -4.27 1.59 4.68
C THR A 110 -2.85 2.16 4.88
N PRO A 111 -2.04 2.31 3.83
CA PRO A 111 -0.74 2.99 3.91
C PRO A 111 -0.82 4.46 4.33
N LEU A 112 -2.01 5.06 4.32
CA LEU A 112 -2.24 6.46 4.66
C LEU A 112 -1.57 6.86 5.98
N VAL A 113 -1.77 6.05 7.03
CA VAL A 113 -1.25 6.32 8.36
C VAL A 113 0.29 6.39 8.40
N HIS A 114 0.97 5.71 7.49
CA HIS A 114 2.43 5.66 7.48
C HIS A 114 3.05 6.92 6.86
N TRP A 115 2.37 7.55 5.92
CA TRP A 115 2.89 8.73 5.23
C TRP A 115 2.42 10.06 5.84
N ILE A 116 1.46 10.04 6.79
CA ILE A 116 1.00 11.25 7.50
C ILE A 116 2.16 12.09 8.07
N PRO A 117 3.14 11.51 8.81
CA PRO A 117 4.23 12.31 9.37
C PRO A 117 5.10 12.95 8.29
N LEU A 118 5.34 12.24 7.17
CA LEU A 118 6.11 12.77 6.04
C LEU A 118 5.42 13.98 5.43
N TRP A 119 4.12 13.86 5.15
CA TRP A 119 3.34 14.96 4.58
C TRP A 119 3.17 16.13 5.56
N ALA A 120 3.03 15.83 6.86
CA ALA A 120 2.99 16.87 7.89
C ALA A 120 4.28 17.69 7.94
N ALA A 121 5.44 17.06 7.71
CA ALA A 121 6.72 17.74 7.65
C ALA A 121 6.87 18.57 6.35
N ILE A 122 6.46 18.02 5.20
CA ILE A 122 6.63 18.69 3.89
C ILE A 122 5.65 19.84 3.73
N PHE A 123 4.39 19.66 4.10
CA PHE A 123 3.31 20.62 3.84
C PHE A 123 2.89 21.44 5.06
N SER A 124 3.76 21.56 6.07
CA SER A 124 3.47 22.35 7.28
C SER A 124 2.12 22.00 7.92
N ARG A 125 1.79 20.71 7.98
CA ARG A 125 0.53 20.13 8.50
C ARG A 125 -0.72 20.43 7.67
N ASN A 126 -0.57 20.84 6.40
CA ASN A 126 -1.72 20.96 5.50
C ASN A 126 -2.27 19.55 5.17
N SER A 127 -3.33 19.15 5.87
CA SER A 127 -3.94 17.82 5.73
C SER A 127 -4.53 17.57 4.33
N ILE A 128 -5.01 18.60 3.65
CA ILE A 128 -5.58 18.46 2.30
C ILE A 128 -4.49 18.06 1.31
N LEU A 129 -3.34 18.76 1.34
CA LEU A 129 -2.21 18.44 0.47
C LEU A 129 -1.64 17.05 0.79
N GLY A 130 -1.46 16.71 2.07
CA GLY A 130 -0.96 15.41 2.49
C GLY A 130 -1.87 14.26 2.06
N ASN A 131 -3.17 14.38 2.29
CA ASN A 131 -4.15 13.38 1.89
C ASN A 131 -4.27 13.28 0.36
N GLY A 132 -4.14 14.39 -0.36
CA GLY A 132 -4.09 14.43 -1.82
C GLY A 132 -2.89 13.66 -2.38
N CYS A 133 -1.69 13.87 -1.83
CA CYS A 133 -0.50 13.12 -2.21
C CYS A 133 -0.65 11.62 -1.93
N THR A 134 -1.21 11.25 -0.78
CA THR A 134 -1.45 9.83 -0.46
C THR A 134 -2.47 9.21 -1.42
N LEU A 135 -3.54 9.93 -1.78
CA LEU A 135 -4.51 9.48 -2.77
C LEU A 135 -3.84 9.22 -4.13
N LEU A 136 -2.98 10.11 -4.59
CA LEU A 136 -2.22 9.92 -5.84
C LEU A 136 -1.33 8.69 -5.79
N LEU A 137 -0.64 8.43 -4.67
CA LEU A 137 0.17 7.22 -4.49
C LEU A 137 -0.70 5.95 -4.51
N CYS A 138 -1.83 5.92 -3.82
CA CYS A 138 -2.76 4.79 -3.86
C CYS A 138 -3.32 4.56 -5.27
N ALA A 139 -3.68 5.63 -5.99
CA ALA A 139 -4.16 5.54 -7.36
C ALA A 139 -3.07 5.03 -8.31
N ALA A 140 -1.81 5.44 -8.14
CA ALA A 140 -0.69 4.95 -8.94
C ALA A 140 -0.48 3.44 -8.74
N HIS A 141 -0.53 2.93 -7.51
CA HIS A 141 -0.47 1.50 -7.23
C HIS A 141 -1.66 0.75 -7.83
N LEU A 142 -2.87 1.31 -7.72
CA LEU A 142 -4.07 0.73 -8.31
C LEU A 142 -3.92 0.59 -9.85
N ILE A 143 -3.48 1.66 -10.51
CA ILE A 143 -3.25 1.65 -11.97
C ILE A 143 -2.19 0.62 -12.34
N TYR A 144 -1.09 0.54 -11.59
CA TYR A 144 -0.04 -0.46 -11.80
C TYR A 144 -0.59 -1.89 -11.72
N PHE A 145 -1.38 -2.23 -10.70
CA PHE A 145 -1.93 -3.58 -10.54
C PHE A 145 -3.04 -3.90 -11.54
N LEU A 146 -3.84 -2.91 -11.95
CA LEU A 146 -4.81 -3.07 -13.05
C LEU A 146 -4.11 -3.35 -14.37
N TRP A 147 -3.03 -2.62 -14.69
CA TRP A 147 -2.21 -2.87 -15.86
C TRP A 147 -1.58 -4.27 -15.81
N LEU A 148 -1.04 -4.67 -14.66
CA LEU A 148 -0.44 -5.99 -14.47
C LEU A 148 -1.48 -7.11 -14.66
N MET A 149 -2.67 -6.96 -14.12
CA MET A 149 -3.78 -7.91 -14.29
C MET A 149 -4.22 -8.00 -15.77
N HIS A 150 -4.36 -6.86 -16.44
CA HIS A 150 -4.74 -6.83 -17.86
C HIS A 150 -3.70 -7.50 -18.76
N ARG A 151 -2.42 -7.24 -18.52
CA ARG A 151 -1.32 -7.88 -19.25
C ARG A 151 -1.37 -9.40 -19.10
N ARG A 152 -1.55 -9.91 -17.90
CA ARG A 152 -1.59 -11.36 -17.61
C ARG A 152 -2.78 -12.06 -18.24
N ASN A 153 -3.95 -11.42 -18.23
CA ASN A 153 -5.12 -11.97 -18.90
C ASN A 153 -4.89 -12.12 -20.42
N LYS A 154 -4.16 -11.20 -21.05
CA LYS A 154 -3.79 -11.33 -22.46
C LYS A 154 -2.82 -12.48 -22.72
N GLU A 155 -1.83 -12.68 -21.86
CA GLU A 155 -0.86 -13.77 -21.99
C GLU A 155 -1.54 -15.15 -21.85
N GLU A 156 -2.53 -15.30 -20.96
CA GLU A 156 -3.32 -16.54 -20.83
C GLU A 156 -4.17 -16.84 -22.08
N ILE A 157 -4.80 -15.81 -22.66
CA ILE A 157 -5.64 -15.99 -23.87
C ILE A 157 -4.78 -16.39 -25.07
N HIS A 158 -3.61 -15.81 -25.27
CA HIS A 158 -2.74 -16.15 -26.40
C HIS A 158 -2.08 -17.52 -26.23
N GLY A 159 -1.67 -17.89 -25.02
CA GLY A 159 -1.10 -19.22 -24.74
C GLY A 159 -2.11 -20.38 -24.85
N SER A 160 -3.42 -20.10 -24.81
CA SER A 160 -4.46 -21.10 -25.00
C SER A 160 -4.87 -21.30 -26.46
N VAL A 161 -4.45 -20.43 -27.39
CA VAL A 161 -4.77 -20.52 -28.83
C VAL A 161 -3.71 -21.33 -29.59
N ASP A 162 -2.52 -21.49 -29.02
CA ASP A 162 -1.37 -22.19 -29.64
C ASP A 162 -1.29 -23.68 -29.21
N LEU A 163 -2.30 -24.21 -28.51
CA LEU A 163 -2.46 -25.64 -28.15
C LEU A 163 -3.64 -26.26 -28.88
#